data_8d92e776ff535b53002cf6a8b1be4833
#
_entry.id   8d92e776ff535b53002cf6a8b1be4833
#
_cell.length_a   1.000
_cell.length_b   1.000
_cell.length_c   1.000
_cell.angle_alpha   90.00
_cell.angle_beta   90.00
_cell.angle_gamma   90.00
#
_symmetry.space_group_name_H-M   'P 1'
#
loop_
_entity.id
_entity.type
_entity.pdbx_description
1 polymer ?
#
loop_
_entity_poly.entity_id
_entity_poly.type
_entity_poly.pdbx_seq_one_letter_code
_entity_poly.pdbx_strand_id
1 'polypeptide(L)'
;MKARLNLKFYIISIVMLCLVVFVWYGIYFLNSNEILMEDNTPMDAGTKSLFTILMSIVAISWTASLLTLIRQMLLGYAFRIDENGIHDTATAIMIFAFIFVVPIRRIPYHAIQQISEENGILTIRIDKSKIQVVPFLKPFVRKEYHFFSGFTKEEVENIKETLNDFMKL
;
A
#
# COMPACT_ATOMS: atom_id res chain seq x y z
N MET A 1 -6.17 -1.59 20.61
CA MET A 1 -6.93 -0.51 19.91
C MET A 1 -7.03 -0.82 18.41
N LYS A 2 -8.10 -0.44 17.73
CA LYS A 2 -8.29 -0.62 16.28
C LYS A 2 -8.52 0.74 15.62
N ALA A 3 -7.75 1.04 14.59
CA ALA A 3 -7.90 2.27 13.81
C ALA A 3 -8.96 2.07 12.71
N ARG A 4 -10.08 2.78 12.81
CA ARG A 4 -11.21 2.64 11.88
C ARG A 4 -10.88 3.20 10.50
N LEU A 5 -11.54 2.63 9.49
CA LEU A 5 -11.48 3.12 8.12
C LEU A 5 -12.42 4.32 7.93
N ASN A 6 -11.99 5.30 7.15
CA ASN A 6 -12.80 6.46 6.82
C ASN A 6 -13.37 6.39 5.39
N LEU A 7 -14.26 7.31 5.04
CA LEU A 7 -14.88 7.39 3.72
C LEU A 7 -13.85 7.53 2.59
N LYS A 8 -12.76 8.28 2.81
CA LYS A 8 -11.70 8.47 1.80
C LYS A 8 -11.05 7.14 1.43
N PHE A 9 -10.89 6.23 2.38
CA PHE A 9 -10.35 4.90 2.14
C PHE A 9 -11.21 4.10 1.17
N TYR A 10 -12.54 4.15 1.33
CA TYR A 10 -13.47 3.46 0.42
C TYR A 10 -13.44 4.06 -0.98
N ILE A 11 -13.38 5.38 -1.10
CA ILE A 11 -13.25 6.06 -2.40
C ILE A 11 -11.96 5.62 -3.11
N ILE A 12 -10.82 5.62 -2.41
CA ILE A 12 -9.53 5.17 -2.96
C ILE A 12 -9.62 3.72 -3.41
N SER A 13 -10.28 2.86 -2.65
CA SER A 13 -10.45 1.45 -2.98
C SER A 13 -11.26 1.25 -4.27
N ILE A 14 -12.31 2.04 -4.47
CA ILE A 14 -13.13 2.01 -5.70
C ILE A 14 -12.30 2.49 -6.90
N VAL A 15 -11.57 3.59 -6.75
CA VAL A 15 -10.69 4.10 -7.82
C VAL A 15 -9.64 3.06 -8.19
N MET A 16 -9.00 2.42 -7.20
CA MET A 16 -8.03 1.35 -7.43
C MET A 16 -8.65 0.15 -8.15
N LEU A 17 -9.88 -0.23 -7.81
CA LEU A 17 -10.60 -1.30 -8.50
C LEU A 17 -10.80 -0.96 -9.99
N CYS A 18 -11.27 0.25 -10.31
CA CYS A 18 -11.43 0.70 -11.68
C CYS A 18 -10.11 0.67 -12.46
N LEU A 19 -9.02 1.14 -11.85
CA LEU A 19 -7.69 1.15 -12.47
C LEU A 19 -7.18 -0.28 -12.74
N VAL A 20 -7.36 -1.21 -11.80
CA VAL A 20 -6.98 -2.62 -11.97
C VAL A 20 -7.74 -3.25 -13.14
N VAL A 21 -9.05 -3.05 -13.18
CA VAL A 21 -9.90 -3.56 -14.28
C VAL A 21 -9.46 -2.97 -15.63
N PHE A 22 -9.20 -1.66 -15.66
CA PHE A 22 -8.76 -0.98 -16.88
C PHE A 22 -7.42 -1.54 -17.41
N VAL A 23 -6.44 -1.76 -16.53
CA VAL A 23 -5.14 -2.29 -16.94
C VAL A 23 -5.25 -3.73 -17.43
N TRP A 24 -6.01 -4.59 -16.75
CA TRP A 24 -6.25 -5.96 -17.20
C TRP A 24 -6.99 -6.01 -18.53
N TYR A 25 -7.97 -5.14 -18.73
CA TYR A 25 -8.64 -4.99 -20.00
C TYR A 25 -7.68 -4.54 -21.12
N GLY A 26 -6.78 -3.59 -20.81
CA GLY A 26 -5.73 -3.16 -21.75
C GLY A 26 -4.81 -4.30 -22.17
N ILE A 27 -4.39 -5.15 -21.25
CA ILE A 27 -3.57 -6.35 -21.55
C ILE A 27 -4.35 -7.33 -22.45
N TYR A 28 -5.61 -7.57 -22.12
CA TYR A 28 -6.48 -8.43 -22.93
C TYR A 28 -6.62 -7.86 -24.35
N PHE A 29 -6.90 -6.56 -24.47
CA PHE A 29 -7.07 -5.90 -25.76
C PHE A 29 -5.78 -5.95 -26.60
N LEU A 30 -4.61 -5.68 -25.99
CA LEU A 30 -3.30 -5.81 -26.64
C LEU A 30 -3.06 -7.20 -27.23
N ASN A 31 -3.45 -8.24 -26.51
CA ASN A 31 -3.19 -9.61 -26.96
C ASN A 31 -4.22 -10.13 -27.97
N SER A 32 -5.47 -9.64 -27.91
CA SER A 32 -6.58 -10.14 -28.72
C SER A 32 -6.73 -9.41 -30.07
N ASN A 33 -6.11 -8.23 -30.23
CA ASN A 33 -6.27 -7.43 -31.44
C ASN A 33 -4.93 -7.19 -32.15
N GLU A 34 -4.99 -7.03 -33.46
CA GLU A 34 -3.89 -6.40 -34.21
C GLU A 34 -3.90 -4.91 -33.94
N ILE A 35 -2.79 -4.42 -33.43
CA ILE A 35 -2.61 -2.99 -33.17
C ILE A 35 -1.82 -2.42 -34.32
N LEU A 36 -2.41 -1.46 -35.01
CA LEU A 36 -1.75 -0.71 -36.06
C LEU A 36 -1.03 0.48 -35.47
N MET A 37 0.19 0.73 -35.90
CA MET A 37 0.94 1.93 -35.61
C MET A 37 0.42 3.10 -36.46
N GLU A 38 0.93 4.31 -36.21
CA GLU A 38 0.51 5.55 -36.87
C GLU A 38 0.71 5.51 -38.40
N ASP A 39 1.64 4.68 -38.89
CA ASP A 39 1.92 4.40 -40.31
C ASP A 39 1.08 3.25 -40.90
N ASN A 40 0.03 2.79 -40.21
CA ASN A 40 -0.79 1.64 -40.55
C ASN A 40 -0.03 0.30 -40.62
N THR A 41 1.19 0.21 -40.12
CA THR A 41 1.88 -1.07 -39.99
C THR A 41 1.47 -1.78 -38.71
N PRO A 42 1.38 -3.11 -38.70
CA PRO A 42 1.09 -3.85 -37.47
C PRO A 42 2.27 -3.72 -36.49
N MET A 43 1.93 -3.57 -35.21
CA MET A 43 2.94 -3.56 -34.14
C MET A 43 3.73 -4.88 -34.18
N ASP A 44 5.06 -4.78 -34.18
CA ASP A 44 5.90 -5.98 -34.21
C ASP A 44 5.76 -6.80 -32.92
N ALA A 45 5.99 -8.12 -33.03
CA ALA A 45 5.80 -9.06 -31.94
C ALA A 45 6.70 -8.77 -30.73
N GLY A 46 7.90 -8.23 -30.93
CA GLY A 46 8.83 -7.88 -29.85
C GLY A 46 8.31 -6.71 -29.03
N THR A 47 7.89 -5.64 -29.69
CA THR A 47 7.28 -4.45 -29.07
C THR A 47 6.01 -4.82 -28.33
N LYS A 48 5.12 -5.61 -28.96
CA LYS A 48 3.89 -6.10 -28.33
C LYS A 48 4.17 -6.90 -27.06
N SER A 49 5.15 -7.80 -27.10
CA SER A 49 5.56 -8.60 -25.94
C SER A 49 6.12 -7.73 -24.83
N LEU A 50 6.95 -6.73 -25.14
CA LEU A 50 7.51 -5.81 -24.15
C LEU A 50 6.40 -5.01 -23.44
N PHE A 51 5.46 -4.45 -24.20
CA PHE A 51 4.30 -3.74 -23.60
C PHE A 51 3.46 -4.66 -22.73
N THR A 52 3.19 -5.88 -23.17
CA THR A 52 2.44 -6.85 -22.38
C THR A 52 3.14 -7.17 -21.05
N ILE A 53 4.46 -7.37 -21.06
CA ILE A 53 5.24 -7.62 -19.84
C ILE A 53 5.17 -6.42 -18.90
N LEU A 54 5.41 -5.21 -19.39
CA LEU A 54 5.36 -3.99 -18.57
C LEU A 54 3.97 -3.78 -17.97
N MET A 55 2.91 -3.88 -18.77
CA MET A 55 1.54 -3.75 -18.28
C MET A 55 1.18 -4.86 -17.29
N SER A 56 1.69 -6.07 -17.44
CA SER A 56 1.46 -7.18 -16.51
C SER A 56 2.11 -6.90 -15.14
N ILE A 57 3.30 -6.33 -15.11
CA ILE A 57 3.97 -5.91 -13.86
C ILE A 57 3.10 -4.88 -13.12
N VAL A 58 2.57 -3.89 -13.85
CA VAL A 58 1.66 -2.88 -13.29
C VAL A 58 0.39 -3.53 -12.75
N ALA A 59 -0.25 -4.37 -13.56
CA ALA A 59 -1.49 -5.06 -13.22
C ALA A 59 -1.34 -5.91 -11.94
N ILE A 60 -0.27 -6.68 -11.83
CA ILE A 60 0.03 -7.50 -10.66
C ILE A 60 0.23 -6.62 -9.43
N SER A 61 1.02 -5.55 -9.54
CA SER A 61 1.29 -4.62 -8.43
C SER A 61 0.01 -3.94 -7.92
N TRP A 62 -0.83 -3.48 -8.83
CA TRP A 62 -2.08 -2.82 -8.48
C TRP A 62 -3.11 -3.81 -7.93
N THR A 63 -3.15 -5.04 -8.46
CA THR A 63 -4.00 -6.12 -7.92
C THR A 63 -3.59 -6.46 -6.49
N ALA A 64 -2.30 -6.59 -6.20
CA ALA A 64 -1.80 -6.82 -4.83
C ALA A 64 -2.18 -5.67 -3.87
N SER A 65 -2.10 -4.42 -4.35
CA SER A 65 -2.53 -3.23 -3.60
C SER A 65 -4.03 -3.28 -3.31
N LEU A 66 -4.85 -3.59 -4.31
CA LEU A 66 -6.30 -3.72 -4.17
C LEU A 66 -6.69 -4.83 -3.18
N LEU A 67 -6.03 -5.99 -3.25
CA LEU A 67 -6.27 -7.10 -2.31
C LEU A 67 -5.97 -6.68 -0.87
N THR A 68 -4.91 -5.88 -0.65
CA THR A 68 -4.59 -5.34 0.68
C THR A 68 -5.69 -4.39 1.17
N LEU A 69 -6.20 -3.51 0.31
CA LEU A 69 -7.31 -2.61 0.64
C LEU A 69 -8.59 -3.39 0.96
N ILE A 70 -8.95 -4.38 0.13
CA ILE A 70 -10.12 -5.25 0.36
C ILE A 70 -9.99 -5.98 1.70
N ARG A 71 -8.80 -6.52 2.02
CA ARG A 71 -8.55 -7.16 3.31
C ARG A 71 -8.80 -6.19 4.47
N GLN A 72 -8.30 -4.96 4.41
CA GLN A 72 -8.53 -3.95 5.43
C GLN A 72 -10.02 -3.59 5.56
N MET A 73 -10.74 -3.49 4.43
CA MET A 73 -12.20 -3.27 4.43
C MET A 73 -12.95 -4.41 5.13
N LEU A 74 -12.59 -5.67 4.84
CA LEU A 74 -13.20 -6.85 5.49
C LEU A 74 -12.92 -6.91 6.99
N LEU A 75 -11.73 -6.49 7.42
CA LEU A 75 -11.36 -6.40 8.83
C LEU A 75 -12.02 -5.21 9.54
N GLY A 76 -12.46 -4.20 8.81
CA GLY A 76 -13.06 -2.97 9.34
C GLY A 76 -12.08 -2.02 10.03
N TYR A 77 -10.77 -2.25 9.87
CA TYR A 77 -9.73 -1.37 10.42
C TYR A 77 -8.48 -1.34 9.54
N ALA A 78 -7.75 -0.23 9.58
CA ALA A 78 -6.51 -0.04 8.86
C ALA A 78 -5.32 -0.73 9.57
N PHE A 79 -5.30 -0.66 10.90
CA PHE A 79 -4.32 -1.33 11.74
C PHE A 79 -4.87 -1.54 13.16
N ARG A 80 -4.24 -2.45 13.89
CA ARG A 80 -4.55 -2.77 15.29
C ARG A 80 -3.29 -2.59 16.13
N ILE A 81 -3.45 -1.97 17.29
CA ILE A 81 -2.41 -1.82 18.31
C ILE A 81 -2.75 -2.78 19.45
N ASP A 82 -1.82 -3.63 19.85
CA ASP A 82 -1.91 -4.51 21.02
C ASP A 82 -0.56 -4.62 21.73
N GLU A 83 -0.45 -5.46 22.75
CA GLU A 83 0.76 -5.65 23.56
C GLU A 83 2.03 -6.00 22.76
N ASN A 84 1.85 -6.56 21.56
CA ASN A 84 2.95 -7.05 20.73
C ASN A 84 3.39 -6.07 19.64
N GLY A 85 2.69 -4.95 19.46
CA GLY A 85 3.01 -3.95 18.46
C GLY A 85 1.84 -3.52 17.59
N ILE A 86 2.17 -2.92 16.44
CA ILE A 86 1.19 -2.47 15.45
C ILE A 86 1.03 -3.58 14.40
N HIS A 87 -0.18 -4.08 14.24
CA HIS A 87 -0.50 -5.19 13.32
C HIS A 87 -1.28 -4.72 12.11
N ASP A 88 -1.18 -5.52 11.03
CA ASP A 88 -1.94 -5.36 9.78
C ASP A 88 -1.68 -4.03 9.07
N THR A 89 -0.44 -3.60 9.09
CA THR A 89 0.00 -2.41 8.37
C THR A 89 0.36 -2.76 6.94
N ALA A 90 0.15 -1.81 6.05
CA ALA A 90 0.64 -1.87 4.68
C ALA A 90 1.37 -0.56 4.35
N THR A 91 2.46 -0.67 3.60
CA THR A 91 3.14 0.49 3.05
C THR A 91 2.97 0.50 1.54
N ALA A 92 2.60 1.64 0.98
CA ALA A 92 2.56 1.84 -0.45
C ALA A 92 3.81 2.60 -0.88
N ILE A 93 4.50 2.06 -1.88
CA ILE A 93 5.68 2.69 -2.49
C ILE A 93 5.34 2.97 -3.94
N MET A 94 5.57 4.21 -4.37
CA MET A 94 5.41 4.60 -5.76
C MET A 94 6.77 4.57 -6.44
N ILE A 95 6.92 3.71 -7.45
CA ILE A 95 8.11 3.62 -8.28
C ILE A 95 7.67 3.83 -9.73
N PHE A 96 8.14 4.90 -10.39
CA PHE A 96 7.79 5.24 -11.78
C PHE A 96 6.28 5.17 -12.06
N ALA A 97 5.48 5.84 -11.23
CA ALA A 97 4.00 5.81 -11.27
C ALA A 97 3.36 4.44 -10.94
N PHE A 98 4.12 3.42 -10.63
CA PHE A 98 3.62 2.12 -10.16
C PHE A 98 3.52 2.12 -8.64
N ILE A 99 2.39 1.66 -8.14
CA ILE A 99 2.16 1.53 -6.70
C ILE A 99 2.42 0.08 -6.30
N PHE A 100 3.45 -0.12 -5.48
CA PHE A 100 3.73 -1.40 -4.85
C PHE A 100 3.28 -1.34 -3.40
N VAL A 101 2.53 -2.34 -2.96
CA VAL A 101 2.15 -2.50 -1.56
C VAL A 101 2.95 -3.64 -0.96
N VAL A 102 3.73 -3.31 0.06
CA VAL A 102 4.45 -4.30 0.87
C VAL A 102 3.65 -4.51 2.15
N PRO A 103 2.96 -5.66 2.30
CA PRO A 103 2.24 -5.95 3.52
C PRO A 103 3.23 -6.19 4.66
N ILE A 104 3.09 -5.43 5.73
CA ILE A 104 3.85 -5.63 6.96
C ILE A 104 2.89 -6.22 7.98
N ARG A 105 3.18 -7.44 8.41
CA ARG A 105 2.31 -8.16 9.32
C ARG A 105 2.31 -7.55 10.73
N ARG A 106 3.48 -7.08 11.18
CA ARG A 106 3.64 -6.49 12.51
C ARG A 106 4.85 -5.56 12.57
N ILE A 107 4.66 -4.39 13.19
CA ILE A 107 5.74 -3.49 13.60
C ILE A 107 5.88 -3.65 15.12
N PRO A 108 6.93 -4.30 15.62
CA PRO A 108 7.14 -4.45 17.05
C PRO A 108 7.57 -3.10 17.66
N TYR A 109 7.22 -2.85 18.92
CA TYR A 109 7.51 -1.57 19.58
C TYR A 109 9.00 -1.23 19.61
N HIS A 110 9.88 -2.23 19.79
CA HIS A 110 11.33 -2.02 19.77
C HIS A 110 11.89 -1.60 18.40
N ALA A 111 11.10 -1.68 17.34
CA ALA A 111 11.45 -1.15 16.02
C ALA A 111 11.01 0.29 15.82
N ILE A 112 10.18 0.86 16.69
CA ILE A 112 9.72 2.24 16.62
C ILE A 112 10.84 3.13 17.17
N GLN A 113 11.31 4.08 16.37
CA GLN A 113 12.33 5.04 16.73
C GLN A 113 11.74 6.36 17.22
N GLN A 114 10.66 6.80 16.58
CA GLN A 114 10.04 8.09 16.85
C GLN A 114 8.59 8.07 16.45
N ILE A 115 7.77 8.76 17.24
CA ILE A 115 6.37 9.06 16.93
C ILE A 115 6.25 10.57 16.89
N SER A 116 5.76 11.12 15.79
CA SER A 116 5.50 12.54 15.65
C SER A 116 4.11 12.76 15.06
N GLU A 117 3.52 13.90 15.40
CA GLU A 117 2.26 14.35 14.84
C GLU A 117 2.45 15.72 14.23
N GLU A 118 2.04 15.88 13.00
CA GLU A 118 2.08 17.14 12.29
C GLU A 118 0.81 17.28 11.44
N ASN A 119 0.08 18.37 11.65
CA ASN A 119 -1.17 18.67 10.93
C ASN A 119 -2.22 17.54 10.97
N GLY A 120 -2.33 16.82 12.08
CA GLY A 120 -3.25 15.68 12.24
C GLY A 120 -2.79 14.40 11.50
N ILE A 121 -1.55 14.36 11.06
CA ILE A 121 -0.93 13.19 10.47
C ILE A 121 0.01 12.58 11.51
N LEU A 122 -0.30 11.36 11.94
CA LEU A 122 0.60 10.59 12.79
C LEU A 122 1.68 9.95 11.92
N THR A 123 2.93 10.28 12.23
CA THR A 123 4.10 9.70 11.57
C THR A 123 4.86 8.80 12.54
N ILE A 124 5.06 7.55 12.16
CA ILE A 124 5.85 6.59 12.93
C ILE A 124 7.11 6.26 12.14
N ARG A 125 8.26 6.60 12.71
CA ARG A 125 9.58 6.27 12.16
C ARG A 125 10.06 4.95 12.74
N ILE A 126 10.55 4.06 11.86
CA ILE A 126 10.91 2.70 12.24
C ILE A 126 12.32 2.32 11.81
N ASP A 127 12.90 1.41 12.58
CA ASP A 127 14.13 0.68 12.22
C ASP A 127 13.76 -0.54 11.36
N LYS A 128 14.03 -0.46 10.06
CA LYS A 128 13.76 -1.55 9.11
C LYS A 128 14.49 -2.86 9.45
N SER A 129 15.62 -2.79 10.16
CA SER A 129 16.41 -3.97 10.50
C SER A 129 15.63 -4.92 11.43
N LYS A 130 14.75 -4.34 12.24
CA LYS A 130 13.98 -5.02 13.28
C LYS A 130 12.59 -5.51 12.81
N ILE A 131 12.23 -5.27 11.54
CA ILE A 131 10.95 -5.69 10.98
C ILE A 131 11.09 -7.04 10.28
N GLN A 132 10.15 -7.93 10.55
CA GLN A 132 10.03 -9.21 9.88
C GLN A 132 9.31 -9.04 8.53
N VAL A 133 10.09 -8.94 7.47
CA VAL A 133 9.62 -8.93 6.09
C VAL A 133 10.49 -9.88 5.28
N VAL A 134 9.92 -10.47 4.25
CA VAL A 134 10.67 -11.31 3.31
C VAL A 134 11.90 -10.55 2.81
N PRO A 135 13.11 -11.14 2.82
CA PRO A 135 14.36 -10.41 2.60
C PRO A 135 14.41 -9.56 1.34
N PHE A 136 13.88 -10.06 0.22
CA PHE A 136 13.88 -9.33 -1.05
C PHE A 136 12.92 -8.11 -1.05
N LEU A 137 11.93 -8.05 -0.15
CA LEU A 137 11.03 -6.92 0.00
C LEU A 137 11.56 -5.87 0.99
N LYS A 138 12.56 -6.20 1.79
CA LYS A 138 13.10 -5.31 2.82
C LYS A 138 13.59 -3.94 2.31
N PRO A 139 14.22 -3.81 1.12
CA PRO A 139 14.59 -2.52 0.55
C PRO A 139 13.38 -1.61 0.30
N PHE A 140 12.22 -2.19 -0.03
CA PHE A 140 11.00 -1.46 -0.38
C PHE A 140 10.17 -1.05 0.84
N VAL A 141 10.49 -1.50 2.04
CA VAL A 141 9.84 -1.05 3.27
C VAL A 141 10.22 0.41 3.54
N ARG A 142 9.24 1.26 3.81
CA ARG A 142 9.49 2.65 4.18
C ARG A 142 10.11 2.75 5.58
N LYS A 143 10.91 3.79 5.80
CA LYS A 143 11.41 4.13 7.14
C LYS A 143 10.34 4.86 7.96
N GLU A 144 9.38 5.49 7.29
CA GLU A 144 8.34 6.30 7.92
C GLU A 144 6.98 5.85 7.44
N TYR A 145 6.07 5.66 8.37
CA TYR A 145 4.66 5.36 8.14
C TYR A 145 3.84 6.59 8.48
N HIS A 146 3.11 7.08 7.50
CA HIS A 146 2.20 8.19 7.67
C HIS A 146 0.79 7.63 7.75
N PHE A 147 0.16 7.76 8.89
CA PHE A 147 -1.24 7.41 9.07
C PHE A 147 -2.08 8.61 8.69
N PHE A 148 -2.51 8.62 7.42
CA PHE A 148 -3.26 9.72 6.86
C PHE A 148 -4.64 9.91 7.49
N SER A 149 -4.92 11.16 7.78
CA SER A 149 -6.17 11.87 7.92
C SER A 149 -7.47 11.09 7.65
N GLY A 150 -7.94 10.44 8.61
CA GLY A 150 -9.24 9.85 8.76
C GLY A 150 -9.53 9.74 10.21
N PHE A 151 -8.51 10.01 11.02
CA PHE A 151 -8.65 10.08 12.45
C PHE A 151 -9.01 11.51 12.84
N THR A 152 -9.91 11.64 13.80
CA THR A 152 -10.10 12.90 14.51
C THR A 152 -8.84 13.22 15.31
N LYS A 153 -8.65 14.47 15.72
CA LYS A 153 -7.53 14.85 16.59
C LYS A 153 -7.49 14.02 17.86
N GLU A 154 -8.67 13.73 18.42
CA GLU A 154 -8.82 12.90 19.62
C GLU A 154 -8.37 11.46 19.38
N GLU A 155 -8.71 10.85 18.24
CA GLU A 155 -8.24 9.51 17.87
C GLU A 155 -6.73 9.46 17.69
N VAL A 156 -6.12 10.49 17.10
CA VAL A 156 -4.66 10.59 16.93
C VAL A 156 -3.97 10.68 18.30
N GLU A 157 -4.49 11.49 19.23
CA GLU A 157 -3.95 11.63 20.57
C GLU A 157 -4.06 10.31 21.35
N ASN A 158 -5.21 9.64 21.30
CA ASN A 158 -5.42 8.33 21.90
C ASN A 158 -4.47 7.25 21.36
N ILE A 159 -4.21 7.27 20.05
CA ILE A 159 -3.24 6.36 19.41
C ILE A 159 -1.84 6.64 19.94
N LYS A 160 -1.45 7.91 19.99
CA LYS A 160 -0.15 8.36 20.45
C LYS A 160 0.09 8.03 21.94
N GLU A 161 -0.89 8.27 22.80
CA GLU A 161 -0.84 7.87 24.22
C GLU A 161 -0.68 6.36 24.36
N THR A 162 -1.53 5.57 23.67
CA THR A 162 -1.46 4.10 23.67
C THR A 162 -0.07 3.60 23.24
N LEU A 163 0.49 4.16 22.17
CA LEU A 163 1.82 3.78 21.69
C LEU A 163 2.93 4.15 22.68
N ASN A 164 2.84 5.34 23.28
CA ASN A 164 3.80 5.78 24.29
C ASN A 164 3.77 4.90 25.54
N ASP A 165 2.61 4.47 25.98
CA ASP A 165 2.46 3.59 27.14
C ASP A 165 3.10 2.22 26.87
N PHE A 166 2.88 1.64 25.70
CA PHE A 166 3.52 0.37 25.32
C PHE A 166 5.03 0.48 25.06
N MET A 167 5.54 1.65 24.68
CA MET A 167 6.98 1.85 24.49
C MET A 167 7.75 2.08 25.81
N LYS A 168 7.06 2.42 26.90
CA LYS A 168 7.67 2.58 28.23
C LYS A 168 7.86 1.27 28.98
N LEU A 169 7.23 0.20 28.50
CA LEU A 169 7.35 -1.17 29.03
C LEU A 169 8.51 -1.91 28.35
#